data_d2c7d23cee75f9d0c508bf19a4c2ba34
#
_entry.id   d2c7d23cee75f9d0c508bf19a4c2ba34
#
_cell.length_a   1.000
_cell.length_b   1.000
_cell.length_c   1.000
_cell.angle_alpha   90.00
_cell.angle_beta   90.00
_cell.angle_gamma   90.00
#
_symmetry.space_group_name_H-M   'P 1'
#
loop_
_entity.id
_entity.type
_entity.pdbx_description
1 polymer ?
#
loop_
_entity_poly.entity_id
_entity_poly.type
_entity_poly.pdbx_seq_one_letter_code
_entity_poly.pdbx_strand_id
1 'polypeptide(L)'
;AGGKWPFFVEDPKHPVNMAFKDEEFTFSDEIYQYKGYDRSKLRILIGLDSVKSGKKGNSPANDYPVSWVRSYGKGKIFYSNFGHNKATWWTPYMLQHFLDGIQWALGDVEGPSDSIPQTRNVN
;
A
#
# COMPACT_ATOMS: atom_id res chain seq x y z
N ALA A 1 16.06 -0.68 12.38
CA ALA A 1 15.43 -0.21 11.28
C ALA A 1 15.40 -1.18 10.11
N GLY A 2 14.41 -1.10 9.25
CA GLY A 2 14.18 -2.06 8.19
C GLY A 2 15.17 -2.00 7.02
N GLY A 3 15.13 -3.01 6.18
CA GLY A 3 15.93 -3.11 4.99
C GLY A 3 15.33 -2.36 3.80
N LYS A 4 16.01 -2.49 2.65
CA LYS A 4 15.51 -2.00 1.37
C LYS A 4 14.77 -3.13 0.67
N TRP A 5 13.51 -2.87 0.30
CA TRP A 5 12.61 -3.88 -0.22
C TRP A 5 11.96 -3.46 -1.53
N PRO A 6 11.63 -4.43 -2.40
CA PRO A 6 10.89 -4.15 -3.62
C PRO A 6 9.38 -4.11 -3.36
N PHE A 7 8.72 -3.09 -3.91
CA PHE A 7 7.28 -2.90 -3.82
C PHE A 7 6.67 -2.75 -5.20
N PHE A 8 5.38 -2.93 -5.28
CA PHE A 8 4.62 -2.60 -6.48
C PHE A 8 3.38 -1.79 -6.12
N VAL A 9 2.99 -0.92 -7.04
CA VAL A 9 1.76 -0.14 -6.97
C VAL A 9 0.65 -0.99 -7.55
N GLU A 10 -0.27 -1.45 -6.71
CA GLU A 10 -1.29 -2.39 -7.13
C GLU A 10 -2.44 -1.71 -7.88
N ASP A 11 -2.69 -0.44 -7.58
CA ASP A 11 -3.71 0.37 -8.23
C ASP A 11 -3.09 1.67 -8.76
N PRO A 12 -2.42 1.63 -9.92
CA PRO A 12 -1.67 2.80 -10.41
C PRO A 12 -2.54 4.01 -10.77
N LYS A 13 -3.82 3.80 -11.03
CA LYS A 13 -4.75 4.90 -11.38
C LYS A 13 -5.43 5.53 -10.18
N HIS A 14 -5.27 4.97 -8.99
CA HIS A 14 -5.89 5.53 -7.79
C HIS A 14 -5.26 6.87 -7.42
N PRO A 15 -6.08 7.88 -7.03
CA PRO A 15 -5.53 9.21 -6.69
C PRO A 15 -4.48 9.17 -5.59
N VAL A 16 -4.61 8.27 -4.62
CA VAL A 16 -3.66 8.13 -3.51
C VAL A 16 -2.31 7.58 -3.97
N ASN A 17 -2.24 7.00 -5.17
CA ASN A 17 -1.01 6.45 -5.75
C ASN A 17 -0.38 7.34 -6.83
N MET A 18 -0.93 8.51 -7.11
CA MET A 18 -0.47 9.35 -8.23
C MET A 18 0.96 9.88 -8.07
N ALA A 19 1.48 9.89 -6.84
CA ALA A 19 2.86 10.30 -6.59
C ALA A 19 3.90 9.28 -7.08
N PHE A 20 3.51 8.02 -7.22
CA PHE A 20 4.40 6.97 -7.70
C PHE A 20 4.42 6.99 -9.23
N LYS A 21 5.60 7.27 -9.81
CA LYS A 21 5.77 7.38 -11.27
C LYS A 21 5.83 6.01 -11.94
N ASP A 22 6.38 5.03 -11.25
CA ASP A 22 6.54 3.67 -11.75
C ASP A 22 5.68 2.71 -10.95
N GLU A 23 5.23 1.63 -11.59
CA GLU A 23 4.44 0.59 -10.91
C GLU A 23 5.28 -0.25 -9.96
N GLU A 24 6.60 -0.26 -10.10
CA GLU A 24 7.53 -0.96 -9.22
C GLU A 24 8.55 0.02 -8.68
N PHE A 25 8.89 -0.12 -7.40
CA PHE A 25 9.89 0.72 -6.77
C PHE A 25 10.58 -0.02 -5.62
N THR A 26 11.74 0.46 -5.21
CA THR A 26 12.42 -0.03 -4.01
C THR A 26 12.42 1.08 -2.96
N PHE A 27 12.26 0.69 -1.71
CA PHE A 27 12.22 1.64 -0.60
C PHE A 27 12.77 1.01 0.67
N SER A 28 13.45 1.83 1.48
CA SER A 28 14.02 1.38 2.76
C SER A 28 13.12 1.81 3.91
N ASP A 29 12.50 0.85 4.56
CA ASP A 29 11.69 1.08 5.75
C ASP A 29 11.51 -0.22 6.52
N GLU A 30 10.98 -0.14 7.72
CA GLU A 30 10.50 -1.29 8.45
C GLU A 30 9.12 -1.67 7.92
N ILE A 31 8.91 -2.97 7.69
CA ILE A 31 7.67 -3.46 7.10
C ILE A 31 7.03 -4.47 8.02
N TYR A 32 5.72 -4.32 8.23
CA TYR A 32 4.93 -5.27 9.00
C TYR A 32 4.11 -6.14 8.06
N GLN A 33 4.04 -7.41 8.39
CA GLN A 33 3.15 -8.35 7.72
C GLN A 33 1.88 -8.51 8.54
N TYR A 34 0.74 -8.31 7.90
CA TYR A 34 -0.57 -8.41 8.56
C TYR A 34 -1.18 -9.79 8.36
N LYS A 35 -1.87 -10.27 9.38
CA LYS A 35 -2.62 -11.51 9.36
C LYS A 35 -4.09 -11.21 9.68
N GLY A 36 -4.97 -12.10 9.26
CA GLY A 36 -6.38 -11.99 9.61
C GLY A 36 -7.16 -10.89 8.92
N TYR A 37 -6.59 -10.24 7.91
CA TYR A 37 -7.33 -9.28 7.09
C TYR A 37 -8.11 -10.01 6.00
N ASP A 38 -9.16 -9.36 5.54
CA ASP A 38 -9.99 -9.83 4.43
C ASP A 38 -9.77 -8.91 3.23
N ARG A 39 -9.03 -9.39 2.23
CA ARG A 39 -8.71 -8.61 1.03
C ARG A 39 -9.97 -8.11 0.30
N SER A 40 -11.09 -8.85 0.39
CA SER A 40 -12.34 -8.43 -0.24
C SER A 40 -12.93 -7.16 0.37
N LYS A 41 -12.46 -6.78 1.55
CA LYS A 41 -12.88 -5.55 2.27
C LYS A 41 -11.88 -4.42 2.16
N LEU A 42 -10.78 -4.62 1.45
CA LEU A 42 -9.70 -3.65 1.29
C LEU A 42 -9.44 -3.38 -0.18
N ARG A 43 -9.14 -2.14 -0.51
CA ARG A 43 -8.53 -1.83 -1.81
C ARG A 43 -7.05 -1.63 -1.59
N ILE A 44 -6.24 -2.61 -1.98
CA ILE A 44 -4.80 -2.57 -1.77
C ILE A 44 -4.17 -1.58 -2.75
N LEU A 45 -3.43 -0.63 -2.22
CA LEU A 45 -2.72 0.39 -3.00
C LEU A 45 -1.31 -0.04 -3.32
N ILE A 46 -0.59 -0.55 -2.33
CA ILE A 46 0.81 -0.95 -2.45
C ILE A 46 1.01 -2.29 -1.77
N GLY A 47 1.75 -3.17 -2.40
CA GLY A 47 2.17 -4.45 -1.86
C GLY A 47 3.67 -4.62 -1.90
N LEU A 48 4.21 -5.44 -0.99
CA LEU A 48 5.57 -5.93 -1.08
C LEU A 48 5.63 -7.01 -2.16
N ASP A 49 6.66 -6.96 -3.00
CA ASP A 49 6.92 -8.02 -3.97
C ASP A 49 7.50 -9.23 -3.23
N SER A 50 6.65 -10.20 -2.94
CA SER A 50 7.03 -11.41 -2.21
C SER A 50 8.01 -12.26 -2.99
N VAL A 51 7.94 -12.24 -4.31
CA VAL A 51 8.81 -13.03 -5.18
C VAL A 51 10.22 -12.45 -5.18
N LYS A 52 10.35 -11.14 -5.48
CA LYS A 52 11.66 -10.48 -5.55
C LYS A 52 12.31 -10.32 -4.18
N SER A 53 11.53 -10.08 -3.13
CA SER A 53 12.07 -9.88 -1.78
C SER A 53 12.51 -11.16 -1.10
N GLY A 54 12.02 -12.31 -1.55
CA GLY A 54 12.20 -13.57 -0.86
C GLY A 54 11.38 -13.69 0.43
N LYS A 55 10.58 -12.68 0.78
CA LYS A 55 9.67 -12.74 1.93
C LYS A 55 8.39 -13.43 1.54
N LYS A 56 8.01 -14.42 2.32
CA LYS A 56 6.77 -15.16 2.05
C LYS A 56 5.56 -14.32 2.44
N GLY A 57 4.65 -14.14 1.49
CA GLY A 57 3.36 -13.51 1.75
C GLY A 57 2.38 -14.44 2.46
N ASN A 58 1.18 -13.95 2.71
CA ASN A 58 0.13 -14.71 3.39
C ASN A 58 -0.45 -15.79 2.49
N SER A 59 -0.58 -16.99 3.05
CA SER A 59 -1.19 -18.13 2.35
C SER A 59 -2.71 -17.93 2.23
N PRO A 60 -3.34 -18.50 1.17
CA PRO A 60 -2.72 -19.26 0.09
C PRO A 60 -2.19 -18.41 -1.06
N ALA A 61 -2.52 -17.12 -1.09
CA ALA A 61 -2.32 -16.25 -2.26
C ALA A 61 -0.96 -15.55 -2.28
N ASN A 62 -0.10 -15.80 -1.31
CA ASN A 62 1.20 -15.13 -1.18
C ASN A 62 1.09 -13.60 -1.13
N ASP A 63 -0.01 -13.10 -0.59
CA ASP A 63 -0.34 -11.68 -0.55
C ASP A 63 0.43 -10.94 0.55
N TYR A 64 0.89 -9.72 0.25
CA TYR A 64 1.66 -8.92 1.20
C TYR A 64 1.31 -7.44 1.10
N PRO A 65 0.10 -7.04 1.54
CA PRO A 65 -0.31 -5.64 1.46
C PRO A 65 0.42 -4.78 2.50
N VAL A 66 0.78 -3.55 2.10
CA VAL A 66 1.46 -2.59 2.97
C VAL A 66 0.76 -1.23 3.01
N SER A 67 -0.11 -0.94 2.06
CA SER A 67 -0.92 0.28 2.05
C SER A 67 -2.27 -0.01 1.40
N TRP A 68 -3.34 0.52 1.97
CA TRP A 68 -4.69 0.30 1.45
C TRP A 68 -5.66 1.40 1.86
N VAL A 69 -6.81 1.42 1.18
CA VAL A 69 -7.98 2.21 1.56
C VAL A 69 -9.17 1.29 1.73
N ARG A 70 -10.11 1.70 2.55
CA ARG A 70 -11.39 1.02 2.71
C ARG A 70 -12.46 1.98 3.21
N SER A 71 -13.70 1.62 2.95
CA SER A 71 -14.84 2.21 3.65
C SER A 71 -15.17 1.39 4.90
N TYR A 72 -15.56 2.06 5.97
CA TYR A 72 -16.00 1.42 7.20
C TYR A 72 -17.23 2.19 7.75
N GLY A 73 -18.41 1.57 7.65
CA GLY A 73 -19.65 2.29 7.92
C GLY A 73 -19.76 3.52 7.03
N LYS A 74 -19.94 4.69 7.62
CA LYS A 74 -19.97 5.98 6.91
C LYS A 74 -18.60 6.63 6.78
N GLY A 75 -17.58 6.01 7.33
CA GLY A 75 -16.22 6.55 7.34
C GLY A 75 -15.33 5.95 6.27
N LYS A 76 -14.16 6.55 6.12
CA LYS A 76 -13.11 6.13 5.20
C LYS A 76 -11.82 5.96 5.97
N ILE A 77 -11.07 4.92 5.64
CA ILE A 77 -9.79 4.62 6.27
C ILE A 77 -8.71 4.55 5.18
N PHE A 78 -7.65 5.31 5.37
CA PHE A 78 -6.40 5.15 4.66
C PHE A 78 -5.37 4.57 5.63
N TYR A 79 -4.69 3.51 5.21
CA TYR A 79 -3.63 2.89 6.00
C TYR A 79 -2.35 2.78 5.19
N SER A 80 -1.22 3.07 5.84
CA SER A 80 0.11 2.85 5.28
C SER A 80 1.03 2.34 6.38
N ASN A 81 1.83 1.31 6.08
CA ASN A 81 2.81 0.83 7.05
C ASN A 81 4.19 1.51 6.91
N PHE A 82 4.37 2.38 5.93
CA PHE A 82 5.58 3.20 5.80
C PHE A 82 5.64 4.26 6.89
N GLY A 83 6.85 4.62 7.32
CA GLY A 83 7.02 5.73 8.26
C GLY A 83 7.87 5.44 9.50
N HIS A 84 8.45 4.25 9.62
CA HIS A 84 9.34 3.93 10.74
C HIS A 84 10.68 4.68 10.63
N ASN A 85 11.29 4.68 9.44
CA ASN A 85 12.57 5.33 9.22
C ASN A 85 12.39 6.84 9.05
N LYS A 86 13.31 7.62 9.63
CA LYS A 86 13.29 9.09 9.48
C LYS A 86 13.32 9.53 8.02
N ALA A 87 14.11 8.84 7.19
CA ALA A 87 14.25 9.16 5.78
C ALA A 87 12.94 9.09 5.00
N THR A 88 11.98 8.28 5.44
CA THR A 88 10.65 8.21 4.84
C THR A 88 9.97 9.57 4.85
N TRP A 89 10.12 10.32 5.95
CA TRP A 89 9.49 11.64 6.14
C TRP A 89 10.21 12.77 5.39
N TRP A 90 11.30 12.46 4.70
CA TRP A 90 12.02 13.38 3.82
C TRP A 90 11.94 12.98 2.35
N THR A 91 11.15 11.93 2.04
CA THR A 91 10.99 11.43 0.67
C THR A 91 9.74 12.04 0.05
N PRO A 92 9.87 12.93 -0.97
CA PRO A 92 8.73 13.70 -1.49
C PRO A 92 7.56 12.85 -1.95
N TYR A 93 7.79 11.78 -2.71
CA TYR A 93 6.69 10.96 -3.22
C TYR A 93 5.97 10.19 -2.09
N MET A 94 6.68 9.84 -1.03
CA MET A 94 6.05 9.18 0.12
C MET A 94 5.22 10.15 0.95
N LEU A 95 5.70 11.38 1.13
CA LEU A 95 4.92 12.44 1.77
C LEU A 95 3.66 12.78 0.96
N GLN A 96 3.78 12.80 -0.37
CA GLN A 96 2.62 13.04 -1.23
C GLN A 96 1.61 11.89 -1.11
N HIS A 97 2.07 10.67 -1.03
CA HIS A 97 1.20 9.51 -0.80
C HIS A 97 0.41 9.66 0.51
N PHE A 98 1.08 10.05 1.59
CA PHE A 98 0.40 10.28 2.88
C PHE A 98 -0.62 11.43 2.78
N LEU A 99 -0.24 12.54 2.16
CA LEU A 99 -1.13 13.68 1.99
C LEU A 99 -2.37 13.30 1.17
N ASP A 100 -2.17 12.63 0.06
CA ASP A 100 -3.26 12.18 -0.80
C ASP A 100 -4.18 11.20 -0.07
N GLY A 101 -3.61 10.32 0.74
CA GLY A 101 -4.38 9.39 1.58
C GLY A 101 -5.23 10.10 2.63
N ILE A 102 -4.65 11.11 3.28
CA ILE A 102 -5.38 11.93 4.28
C ILE A 102 -6.52 12.70 3.60
N GLN A 103 -6.26 13.32 2.46
CA GLN A 103 -7.28 14.08 1.72
C GLN A 103 -8.38 13.16 1.20
N TRP A 104 -8.04 11.96 0.76
CA TRP A 104 -9.02 10.96 0.38
C TRP A 104 -9.91 10.57 1.57
N ALA A 105 -9.31 10.32 2.72
CA ALA A 105 -10.06 9.94 3.93
C ALA A 105 -10.97 11.07 4.42
N LEU A 106 -10.56 12.33 4.22
CA LEU A 106 -11.37 13.50 4.56
C LEU A 106 -12.47 13.81 3.52
N GLY A 107 -12.43 13.17 2.36
CA GLY A 107 -13.37 13.40 1.28
C GLY A 107 -13.00 14.52 0.32
N ASP A 108 -11.81 15.11 0.46
CA ASP A 108 -11.34 16.18 -0.42
C ASP A 108 -10.89 15.68 -1.79
N VAL A 109 -10.51 14.40 -1.86
CA VAL A 109 -10.12 13.71 -3.09
C VAL A 109 -11.00 12.48 -3.23
N GLU A 110 -11.65 12.33 -4.37
CA GLU A 110 -12.51 11.18 -4.65
C GLU A 110 -11.69 10.04 -5.27
N GLY A 111 -12.00 8.83 -4.86
CA GLY A 111 -11.43 7.62 -5.40
C GLY A 111 -12.13 6.39 -4.82
N PRO A 112 -12.09 5.26 -5.53
CA PRO A 112 -12.80 4.07 -5.10
C PRO A 112 -12.18 3.42 -3.86
N SER A 113 -13.02 2.73 -3.08
CA SER A 113 -12.60 1.93 -1.92
C SER A 113 -12.93 0.45 -2.07
N ASP A 114 -13.58 0.07 -3.16
CA ASP A 114 -13.92 -1.33 -3.44
C ASP A 114 -12.65 -2.16 -3.65
N SER A 115 -12.71 -3.42 -3.26
CA SER A 115 -11.58 -4.33 -3.47
C SER A 115 -11.30 -4.55 -4.97
N ILE A 116 -10.05 -4.83 -5.28
CA ILE A 116 -9.60 -5.21 -6.62
C ILE A 116 -8.95 -6.60 -6.58
N PRO A 117 -9.01 -7.37 -7.67
CA PRO A 117 -8.36 -8.68 -7.72
C PRO A 117 -6.86 -8.58 -7.51
N GLN A 118 -6.30 -9.56 -6.83
CA GLN A 118 -4.84 -9.69 -6.70
C GLN A 118 -4.24 -10.09 -8.05
N THR A 119 -3.30 -9.31 -8.54
CA THR A 119 -2.60 -9.58 -9.81
C THR A 119 -1.10 -9.79 -9.62
N ARG A 120 -0.58 -9.52 -8.43
CA ARG A 120 0.84 -9.64 -8.08
C ARG A 120 1.06 -10.70 -7.03
N ASN A 121 2.28 -11.20 -6.92
CA ASN A 121 2.69 -12.27 -5.99
C ASN A 121 2.01 -13.63 -6.28
N VAL A 122 1.25 -13.73 -7.33
CA VAL A 122 0.61 -14.97 -7.76
C VAL A 122 1.54 -15.73 -8.70
N ASN A 123 1.55 -17.04 -8.59
CA ASN A 123 2.36 -17.92 -9.43
C ASN A 123 1.55 -18.50 -10.58
#